data_bf9c87d4d45fdbf1519e7149e845be08
#
_entry.id   bf9c87d4d45fdbf1519e7149e845be08
#
_cell.length_a   1.000
_cell.length_b   1.000
_cell.length_c   1.000
_cell.angle_alpha   90.00
_cell.angle_beta   90.00
_cell.angle_gamma   90.00
#
_symmetry.space_group_name_H-M   'P 1'
#
loop_
_entity.id
_entity.type
_entity.pdbx_description
1 polymer ?
#
loop_
_entity_poly.entity_id
_entity_poly.type
_entity_poly.pdbx_seq_one_letter_code
_entity_poly.pdbx_strand_id
1 'polypeptide(L)'
;MISAVFERNDVGFVLRMYGHAEKEKPSGELVCAAASGIFYSLIGYLANECSGMKIRTLSPGNTVVECREDGEPAMKQACIGLIQLALTYPESIEVVSSAWGWSLTRSNNIRLD
;
A
#
# COMPACT_ATOMS: atom_id res chain seq x y z
N MET A 1 -4.26 -11.08 8.24
CA MET A 1 -3.70 -9.71 8.29
C MET A 1 -2.99 -9.40 6.98
N ILE A 2 -3.36 -8.33 6.36
CA ILE A 2 -2.63 -7.77 5.22
C ILE A 2 -1.52 -6.89 5.77
N SER A 3 -0.31 -7.05 5.25
CA SER A 3 0.83 -6.19 5.60
C SER A 3 1.30 -5.45 4.36
N ALA A 4 1.37 -4.14 4.44
CA ALA A 4 1.88 -3.28 3.38
C ALA A 4 3.12 -2.55 3.89
N VAL A 5 4.24 -2.74 3.20
CA VAL A 5 5.54 -2.17 3.59
C VAL A 5 6.06 -1.30 2.47
N PHE A 6 6.27 -0.02 2.76
CA PHE A 6 6.81 0.96 1.81
C PHE A 6 8.24 1.28 2.20
N GLU A 7 9.17 1.01 1.29
CA GLU A 7 10.60 1.20 1.50
C GLU A 7 11.23 2.00 0.36
N ARG A 8 12.35 2.65 0.65
CA ARG A 8 13.22 3.22 -0.40
C ARG A 8 14.24 2.18 -0.82
N ASN A 9 14.65 2.27 -2.10
CA ASN A 9 15.81 1.55 -2.60
C ASN A 9 16.69 2.50 -3.41
N ASP A 10 17.74 1.98 -4.06
CA ASP A 10 18.67 2.81 -4.81
C ASP A 10 18.06 3.52 -6.01
N VAL A 11 16.93 3.01 -6.50
CA VAL A 11 16.29 3.49 -7.73
C VAL A 11 15.09 4.39 -7.42
N GLY A 12 14.41 4.14 -6.31
CA GLY A 12 13.19 4.85 -5.95
C GLY A 12 12.48 4.22 -4.77
N PHE A 13 11.33 3.60 -5.02
CA PHE A 13 10.47 3.08 -3.97
C PHE A 13 9.98 1.67 -4.27
N VAL A 14 9.74 0.92 -3.20
CA VAL A 14 9.22 -0.45 -3.25
C VAL A 14 8.01 -0.54 -2.34
N LEU A 15 6.93 -1.13 -2.84
CA LEU A 15 5.80 -1.57 -2.03
C LEU A 15 5.77 -3.09 -2.01
N ARG A 16 5.74 -3.66 -0.81
CA ARG A 16 5.52 -5.09 -0.58
C ARG A 16 4.20 -5.25 0.12
N MET A 17 3.29 -6.03 -0.48
CA MET A 17 2.03 -6.37 0.17
C MET A 17 1.92 -7.88 0.29
N TYR A 18 1.66 -8.35 1.50
CA TYR A 18 1.55 -9.79 1.74
C TYR A 18 0.48 -10.08 2.79
N GLY A 19 -0.01 -11.32 2.76
CA GLY A 19 -1.06 -11.78 3.64
C GLY A 19 -2.45 -11.53 3.09
N HIS A 20 -3.44 -11.91 3.88
CA HIS A 20 -4.85 -11.76 3.55
C HIS A 20 -5.62 -11.27 4.76
N ALA A 21 -6.64 -10.45 4.56
CA ALA A 21 -7.62 -10.19 5.61
C ALA A 21 -8.42 -11.48 5.81
N GLU A 22 -8.63 -11.87 7.06
CA GLU A 22 -9.33 -13.10 7.38
C GLU A 22 -10.82 -12.95 7.06
N LYS A 23 -11.33 -13.87 6.24
CA LYS A 23 -12.74 -13.84 5.81
C LYS A 23 -13.71 -14.05 6.96
N GLU A 24 -13.26 -14.77 8.00
CA GLU A 24 -14.07 -15.02 9.19
C GLU A 24 -14.25 -13.77 10.05
N LYS A 25 -13.37 -12.77 9.89
CA LYS A 25 -13.50 -11.51 10.62
C LYS A 25 -14.46 -10.58 9.90
N PRO A 26 -15.21 -9.76 10.66
CA PRO A 26 -16.07 -8.75 10.04
C PRO A 26 -15.28 -7.86 9.08
N SER A 27 -15.84 -7.63 7.91
CA SER A 27 -15.26 -6.76 6.89
C SER A 27 -13.97 -7.27 6.24
N GLY A 28 -13.56 -8.53 6.44
CA GLY A 28 -12.34 -9.07 5.85
C GLY A 28 -12.33 -8.99 4.32
N GLU A 29 -13.43 -9.37 3.67
CA GLU A 29 -13.55 -9.29 2.22
C GLU A 29 -13.53 -7.84 1.72
N LEU A 30 -14.18 -6.95 2.46
CA LEU A 30 -14.21 -5.52 2.13
C LEU A 30 -12.80 -4.93 2.20
N VAL A 31 -12.04 -5.27 3.21
CA VAL A 31 -10.66 -4.78 3.36
C VAL A 31 -9.78 -5.30 2.23
N CYS A 32 -9.90 -6.57 1.87
CA CYS A 32 -9.16 -7.14 0.74
C CYS A 32 -9.49 -6.40 -0.56
N ALA A 33 -10.77 -6.15 -0.82
CA ALA A 33 -11.20 -5.44 -2.02
C ALA A 33 -10.69 -4.00 -2.03
N ALA A 34 -10.78 -3.31 -0.90
CA ALA A 34 -10.33 -1.91 -0.79
C ALA A 34 -8.82 -1.81 -0.97
N ALA A 35 -8.04 -2.67 -0.32
CA ALA A 35 -6.59 -2.70 -0.46
C ALA A 35 -6.18 -3.02 -1.90
N SER A 36 -6.86 -3.97 -2.54
CA SER A 36 -6.61 -4.31 -3.94
C SER A 36 -6.90 -3.14 -4.86
N GLY A 37 -7.98 -2.39 -4.62
CA GLY A 37 -8.31 -1.20 -5.39
C GLY A 37 -7.24 -0.13 -5.31
N ILE A 38 -6.71 0.13 -4.13
CA ILE A 38 -5.61 1.07 -3.93
C ILE A 38 -4.36 0.59 -4.68
N PHE A 39 -4.05 -0.70 -4.60
CA PHE A 39 -2.91 -1.28 -5.29
C PHE A 39 -3.06 -1.17 -6.81
N TYR A 40 -4.20 -1.52 -7.37
CA TYR A 40 -4.42 -1.43 -8.81
C TYR A 40 -4.38 0.02 -9.31
N SER A 41 -4.90 0.96 -8.54
CA SER A 41 -4.80 2.38 -8.86
C SER A 41 -3.33 2.82 -8.90
N LEU A 42 -2.54 2.38 -7.94
CA LEU A 42 -1.11 2.68 -7.90
C LEU A 42 -0.38 2.15 -9.14
N ILE A 43 -0.51 0.86 -9.44
CA ILE A 43 0.22 0.28 -10.56
C ILE A 43 -0.23 0.84 -11.90
N GLY A 44 -1.53 1.16 -12.02
CA GLY A 44 -2.05 1.80 -13.22
C GLY A 44 -1.43 3.18 -13.45
N TYR A 45 -1.33 3.99 -12.41
CA TYR A 45 -0.69 5.29 -12.49
C TYR A 45 0.80 5.15 -12.83
N LEU A 46 1.51 4.30 -12.10
CA LEU A 46 2.94 4.11 -12.33
C LEU A 46 3.24 3.64 -13.75
N ALA A 47 2.43 2.75 -14.28
CA ALA A 47 2.61 2.22 -15.63
C ALA A 47 2.36 3.26 -16.71
N ASN A 48 1.42 4.18 -16.46
CA ASN A 48 0.99 5.14 -17.48
C ASN A 48 1.68 6.49 -17.39
N GLU A 49 2.06 6.93 -16.19
CA GLU A 49 2.50 8.31 -15.96
C GLU A 49 3.93 8.44 -15.46
N CYS A 50 4.58 7.34 -15.09
CA CYS A 50 5.93 7.39 -14.52
C CYS A 50 6.95 6.73 -15.44
N SER A 51 8.25 7.02 -15.19
CA SER A 51 9.35 6.61 -16.07
C SER A 51 9.65 5.12 -16.01
N GLY A 52 9.21 4.42 -14.98
CA GLY A 52 9.44 2.99 -14.88
C GLY A 52 8.71 2.37 -13.72
N MET A 53 8.18 1.19 -13.96
CA MET A 53 7.54 0.36 -12.96
C MET A 53 7.94 -1.07 -13.20
N LYS A 54 8.20 -1.81 -12.15
CA LYS A 54 8.51 -3.23 -12.23
C LYS A 54 7.69 -3.99 -11.19
N ILE A 55 6.90 -4.95 -11.65
CA ILE A 55 6.23 -5.90 -10.77
C ILE A 55 7.14 -7.10 -10.64
N ARG A 56 7.71 -7.31 -9.46
CA ARG A 56 8.64 -8.42 -9.22
C ARG A 56 7.91 -9.70 -8.87
N THR A 57 6.81 -9.55 -8.12
CA THR A 57 6.00 -10.69 -7.71
C THR A 57 4.55 -10.27 -7.75
N LEU A 58 3.72 -11.11 -8.37
CA LEU A 58 2.28 -10.91 -8.40
C LEU A 58 1.61 -12.26 -8.25
N SER A 59 1.23 -12.59 -7.04
CA SER A 59 0.50 -13.80 -6.72
C SER A 59 -0.47 -13.50 -5.59
N PRO A 60 -1.52 -14.31 -5.40
CA PRO A 60 -2.45 -14.08 -4.31
C PRO A 60 -1.71 -14.01 -2.97
N GLY A 61 -1.92 -12.93 -2.24
CA GLY A 61 -1.31 -12.73 -0.92
C GLY A 61 0.17 -12.40 -0.92
N ASN A 62 0.76 -12.11 -2.09
CA ASN A 62 2.17 -11.70 -2.14
C ASN A 62 2.43 -10.89 -3.40
N THR A 63 2.70 -9.60 -3.23
CA THR A 63 2.93 -8.67 -4.34
C THR A 63 4.08 -7.74 -4.01
N VAL A 64 4.98 -7.54 -4.97
CA VAL A 64 6.10 -6.60 -4.85
C VAL A 64 6.14 -5.75 -6.10
N VAL A 65 6.05 -4.43 -5.94
CA VAL A 65 6.13 -3.47 -7.04
C VAL A 65 7.19 -2.41 -6.73
N GLU A 66 7.95 -2.05 -7.74
CA GLU A 66 9.00 -1.02 -7.64
C GLU A 66 8.72 0.10 -8.63
N CYS A 67 9.14 1.31 -8.28
CA CYS A 67 9.13 2.45 -9.18
C CYS A 67 10.39 3.29 -8.98
N ARG A 68 10.62 4.23 -9.91
CA ARG A 68 11.69 5.21 -9.79
C ARG A 68 11.24 6.39 -8.94
N GLU A 69 12.13 7.37 -8.77
CA GLU A 69 11.87 8.53 -7.93
C GLU A 69 10.63 9.33 -8.36
N ASP A 70 10.34 9.39 -9.65
CA ASP A 70 9.16 10.10 -10.14
C ASP A 70 7.84 9.44 -9.74
N GLY A 71 7.88 8.22 -9.23
CA GLY A 71 6.71 7.54 -8.68
C GLY A 71 6.43 7.88 -7.22
N GLU A 72 7.23 8.72 -6.57
CA GLU A 72 7.05 9.03 -5.14
C GLU A 72 5.64 9.54 -4.82
N PRO A 73 5.07 10.52 -5.54
CA PRO A 73 3.74 11.00 -5.19
C PRO A 73 2.68 9.91 -5.22
N ALA A 74 2.74 9.01 -6.20
CA ALA A 74 1.81 7.90 -6.32
C ALA A 74 1.99 6.89 -5.19
N MET A 75 3.23 6.53 -4.87
CA MET A 75 3.54 5.63 -3.76
C MET A 75 3.09 6.23 -2.42
N LYS A 76 3.32 7.51 -2.23
CA LYS A 76 2.93 8.22 -1.00
C LYS A 76 1.41 8.25 -0.86
N GLN A 77 0.70 8.53 -1.95
CA GLN A 77 -0.77 8.51 -1.95
C GLN A 77 -1.32 7.14 -1.61
N ALA A 78 -0.76 6.09 -2.19
CA ALA A 78 -1.16 4.71 -1.88
C ALA A 78 -0.89 4.38 -0.40
N CYS A 79 0.25 4.80 0.13
CA CYS A 79 0.59 4.59 1.54
C CYS A 79 -0.43 5.28 2.45
N ILE A 80 -0.76 6.54 2.17
CA ILE A 80 -1.75 7.29 2.93
C ILE A 80 -3.12 6.60 2.87
N GLY A 81 -3.53 6.15 1.69
CA GLY A 81 -4.80 5.44 1.53
C GLY A 81 -4.86 4.15 2.34
N LEU A 82 -3.76 3.37 2.34
CA LEU A 82 -3.70 2.14 3.13
C LEU A 82 -3.65 2.44 4.64
N ILE A 83 -2.99 3.53 5.05
CA ILE A 83 -3.00 3.97 6.45
C ILE A 83 -4.42 4.32 6.89
N GLN A 84 -5.17 5.04 6.06
CA GLN A 84 -6.57 5.36 6.35
C GLN A 84 -7.39 4.09 6.54
N LEU A 85 -7.18 3.09 5.68
CA LEU A 85 -7.85 1.80 5.80
C LEU A 85 -7.46 1.10 7.10
N ALA A 86 -6.18 1.15 7.48
CA ALA A 86 -5.69 0.53 8.71
C ALA A 86 -6.23 1.20 9.97
N LEU A 87 -6.48 2.50 9.92
CA LEU A 87 -7.11 3.21 11.03
C LEU A 87 -8.54 2.73 11.28
N THR A 88 -9.24 2.37 10.20
CA THR A 88 -10.63 1.88 10.30
C THR A 88 -10.68 0.39 10.62
N TYR A 89 -9.74 -0.39 10.08
CA TYR A 89 -9.72 -1.85 10.24
C TYR A 89 -8.36 -2.35 10.75
N PRO A 90 -7.96 -1.95 11.98
CA PRO A 90 -6.61 -2.26 12.48
C PRO A 90 -6.34 -3.75 12.67
N GLU A 91 -7.38 -4.57 12.76
CA GLU A 91 -7.25 -6.02 12.89
C GLU A 91 -6.98 -6.72 11.57
N SER A 92 -7.21 -6.04 10.45
CA SER A 92 -7.18 -6.67 9.13
C SER A 92 -6.01 -6.19 8.27
N ILE A 93 -5.46 -5.01 8.54
CA ILE A 93 -4.36 -4.45 7.76
C ILE A 93 -3.43 -3.61 8.63
N GLU A 94 -2.13 -3.74 8.36
CA GLU A 94 -1.10 -2.90 8.96
C GLU A 94 -0.23 -2.30 7.86
N VAL A 95 0.30 -1.11 8.10
CA VAL A 95 1.13 -0.39 7.14
C VAL A 95 2.42 0.06 7.81
N VAL A 96 3.54 -0.22 7.17
CA VAL A 96 4.86 0.25 7.58
C VAL A 96 5.36 1.23 6.53
N SER A 97 5.59 2.48 6.94
CA SER A 97 5.98 3.56 6.03
C SER A 97 7.45 3.93 6.21
N SER A 98 8.34 2.95 6.13
CA SER A 98 9.79 3.15 6.33
C SER A 98 10.38 4.17 5.37
N ALA A 99 9.83 4.27 4.15
CA ALA A 99 10.30 5.22 3.14
C ALA A 99 10.21 6.68 3.62
N TRP A 100 9.21 7.01 4.43
CA TRP A 100 8.94 8.39 4.89
C TRP A 100 8.96 8.54 6.41
N GLY A 101 9.11 7.43 7.13
CA GLY A 101 9.21 7.41 8.57
C GLY A 101 7.92 7.80 9.30
N TRP A 102 8.09 8.25 10.53
CA TRP A 102 6.96 8.53 11.44
C TRP A 102 6.10 9.71 11.02
N SER A 103 6.67 10.68 10.30
CA SER A 103 5.93 11.88 9.92
C SER A 103 4.72 11.56 9.06
N LEU A 104 4.85 10.59 8.16
CA LEU A 104 3.73 10.21 7.28
C LEU A 104 2.63 9.46 8.06
N THR A 105 3.02 8.58 8.98
CA THR A 105 2.08 7.80 9.78
C THR A 105 1.28 8.67 10.76
N ARG A 106 1.84 9.79 11.20
CA ARG A 106 1.24 10.64 12.24
C ARG A 106 0.51 11.85 11.71
N SER A 107 0.75 12.25 10.45
CA SER A 107 0.20 13.50 9.95
C SER A 107 -1.22 13.33 9.45
N ASN A 108 -2.12 14.15 9.93
CA ASN A 108 -3.46 14.46 9.41
C ASN A 108 -4.27 13.28 8.86
N ASN A 109 -4.10 12.08 9.43
CA ASN A 109 -4.90 10.93 9.03
C ASN A 109 -6.31 11.05 9.63
N ILE A 110 -7.31 10.76 8.81
CA ILE A 110 -8.71 10.92 9.15
C ILE A 110 -9.30 9.55 9.50
N ARG A 111 -9.90 9.45 10.68
CA ARG A 111 -10.66 8.24 11.04
C ARG A 111 -12.08 8.37 10.53
N LEU A 112 -12.53 7.31 9.88
CA LEU A 112 -13.88 7.22 9.33
C LEU A 112 -14.68 6.22 10.19
N ASP A 113 -15.12 6.67 11.34
CA ASP A 113 -15.96 5.84 12.21
C ASP A 113 -17.32 6.45 12.46
#